data_ba920c304cbad5955f2d3c318293abe1
#
_entry.id   ba920c304cbad5955f2d3c318293abe1
#
_cell.length_a   1.000
_cell.length_b   1.000
_cell.length_c   1.000
_cell.angle_alpha   90.00
_cell.angle_beta   90.00
_cell.angle_gamma   90.00
#
_symmetry.space_group_name_H-M   'P 1'
#
loop_
_entity.id
_entity.type
_entity.pdbx_description
1 polymer ?
#
loop_
_entity_poly.entity_id
_entity_poly.type
_entity_poly.pdbx_seq_one_letter_code
_entity_poly.pdbx_strand_id
1 'polypeptide(L)'
;GMNMRYKEFGKTGMKVSEMALGTWGIGGAGWDDNPEETRIDAICAAVENGVNFIDTAPAYNAGAAECLVGKALKQSGTRQRVIVATKCGNFYMGNGTYVRDGHYDKIIQQCDDSLKNLQTDYIDLMLIHWPDVNTDFAETADALNALKKSGKVLHIGVSNFTREQMEEIGQYCTLEAYQPQYSMVVRTNEEQMKWAAEQGMGVMTYGSLGGGILTGAFRKLTTFEATDSRNRFYKHFQEPMFSKVMKVLEVMDRISADRDNVPLSQIALNWCAQKEFVSSCIVGA
;
A
#
# COMPACT_ATOMS: atom_id res chain seq x y z
N GLY A 1 -10.16 17.66 -16.07
CA GLY A 1 -9.58 16.71 -15.14
C GLY A 1 -8.81 15.64 -15.87
N MET A 2 -7.70 15.18 -15.32
CA MET A 2 -6.99 14.03 -15.91
C MET A 2 -7.84 12.79 -15.76
N ASN A 3 -8.03 12.06 -16.88
CA ASN A 3 -8.73 10.79 -16.83
C ASN A 3 -7.87 9.75 -16.11
N MET A 4 -8.46 9.02 -15.16
CA MET A 4 -7.80 7.92 -14.49
C MET A 4 -7.47 6.82 -15.50
N ARG A 5 -6.23 6.35 -15.49
CA ARG A 5 -5.80 5.21 -16.28
C ARG A 5 -5.90 3.93 -15.48
N TYR A 6 -6.16 2.82 -16.16
CA TYR A 6 -6.31 1.51 -15.54
C TYR A 6 -5.36 0.52 -16.18
N LYS A 7 -4.88 -0.42 -15.37
CA LYS A 7 -3.97 -1.49 -15.79
C LYS A 7 -4.45 -2.84 -15.32
N GLU A 8 -4.11 -3.87 -16.06
CA GLU A 8 -4.28 -5.25 -15.59
C GLU A 8 -3.40 -5.46 -14.36
N PHE A 9 -3.95 -6.11 -13.34
CA PHE A 9 -3.23 -6.43 -12.12
C PHE A 9 -2.67 -7.85 -12.22
N GLY A 10 -1.47 -7.99 -12.81
CA GLY A 10 -0.86 -9.28 -13.04
C GLY A 10 -1.79 -10.22 -13.80
N LYS A 11 -1.85 -11.46 -13.35
CA LYS A 11 -2.72 -12.52 -13.92
C LYS A 11 -4.04 -12.68 -13.17
N THR A 12 -4.42 -11.72 -12.33
CA THR A 12 -5.63 -11.83 -11.50
C THR A 12 -6.93 -11.64 -12.28
N GLY A 13 -6.86 -11.02 -13.44
CA GLY A 13 -8.06 -10.60 -14.16
C GLY A 13 -8.65 -9.28 -13.64
N MET A 14 -8.14 -8.76 -12.53
CA MET A 14 -8.57 -7.45 -12.03
C MET A 14 -7.95 -6.32 -12.84
N LYS A 15 -8.74 -5.27 -13.06
CA LYS A 15 -8.29 -4.06 -13.72
C LYS A 15 -8.31 -2.94 -12.68
N VAL A 16 -7.14 -2.41 -12.37
CA VAL A 16 -6.95 -1.45 -11.27
C VAL A 16 -6.61 -0.07 -11.79
N SER A 17 -7.06 0.96 -11.08
CA SER A 17 -6.63 2.32 -11.35
C SER A 17 -5.12 2.45 -11.09
N GLU A 18 -4.41 3.22 -11.89
CA GLU A 18 -2.97 3.44 -11.72
C GLU A 18 -2.63 4.06 -10.36
N MET A 19 -3.58 4.80 -9.80
CA MET A 19 -3.47 5.33 -8.43
C MET A 19 -4.43 4.55 -7.53
N ALA A 20 -3.90 4.02 -6.45
CA ALA A 20 -4.68 3.37 -5.40
C ALA A 20 -4.75 4.31 -4.19
N LEU A 21 -5.87 4.28 -3.49
CA LEU A 21 -6.01 5.07 -2.27
C LEU A 21 -5.41 4.32 -1.09
N GLY A 22 -4.39 4.90 -0.47
CA GLY A 22 -3.82 4.39 0.78
C GLY A 22 -4.51 5.02 1.99
N THR A 23 -4.74 4.21 2.99
CA THR A 23 -5.52 4.63 4.18
C THR A 23 -4.71 4.65 5.47
N TRP A 24 -3.38 4.49 5.38
CA TRP A 24 -2.53 4.44 6.56
C TRP A 24 -2.69 5.66 7.47
N GLY A 25 -2.78 6.86 6.89
CA GLY A 25 -2.93 8.10 7.66
C GLY A 25 -4.37 8.45 8.03
N ILE A 26 -5.36 7.82 7.41
CA ILE A 26 -6.75 8.30 7.48
C ILE A 26 -7.42 8.09 8.85
N GLY A 27 -6.97 7.11 9.60
CA GLY A 27 -7.52 6.81 10.93
C GLY A 27 -6.70 7.37 12.09
N GLY A 28 -5.60 8.11 11.84
CA GLY A 28 -4.64 8.49 12.85
C GLY A 28 -4.23 9.96 12.83
N ALA A 29 -3.01 10.21 13.31
CA ALA A 29 -2.45 11.56 13.38
C ALA A 29 -2.51 12.26 12.02
N GLY A 30 -2.81 13.53 12.02
CA GLY A 30 -3.04 14.32 10.81
C GLY A 30 -4.51 14.36 10.40
N TRP A 31 -5.33 13.43 10.90
CA TRP A 31 -6.78 13.41 10.71
C TRP A 31 -7.53 13.54 12.03
N ASP A 32 -6.82 13.63 13.17
CA ASP A 32 -7.42 13.62 14.51
C ASP A 32 -8.44 14.73 14.71
N ASP A 33 -8.23 15.90 14.11
CA ASP A 33 -9.13 17.05 14.22
C ASP A 33 -10.25 17.04 13.17
N ASN A 34 -10.27 16.04 12.28
CA ASN A 34 -11.28 15.95 11.24
C ASN A 34 -12.42 15.02 11.66
N PRO A 35 -13.68 15.41 11.44
CA PRO A 35 -14.81 14.52 11.70
C PRO A 35 -14.71 13.24 10.89
N GLU A 36 -15.25 12.15 11.42
CA GLU A 36 -15.31 10.88 10.71
C GLU A 36 -15.96 11.03 9.34
N GLU A 37 -17.01 11.83 9.24
CA GLU A 37 -17.71 12.11 7.97
C GLU A 37 -16.77 12.68 6.90
N THR A 38 -15.86 13.57 7.28
CA THR A 38 -14.87 14.13 6.34
C THR A 38 -13.94 13.07 5.80
N ARG A 39 -13.53 12.12 6.64
CA ARG A 39 -12.68 11.01 6.24
C ARG A 39 -13.41 10.06 5.29
N ILE A 40 -14.65 9.76 5.60
CA ILE A 40 -15.53 8.93 4.74
C ILE A 40 -15.73 9.64 3.40
N ASP A 41 -16.02 10.93 3.41
CA ASP A 41 -16.21 11.72 2.19
C ASP A 41 -14.95 11.72 1.31
N ALA A 42 -13.76 11.75 1.93
CA ALA A 42 -12.50 11.69 1.18
C ALA A 42 -12.36 10.34 0.45
N ILE A 43 -12.74 9.24 1.08
CA ILE A 43 -12.74 7.92 0.43
C ILE A 43 -13.75 7.90 -0.72
N CYS A 44 -14.97 8.36 -0.46
CA CYS A 44 -16.02 8.40 -1.48
C CYS A 44 -15.63 9.29 -2.66
N ALA A 45 -15.01 10.44 -2.40
CA ALA A 45 -14.56 11.34 -3.45
C ALA A 45 -13.49 10.69 -4.34
N ALA A 46 -12.56 9.95 -3.76
CA ALA A 46 -11.55 9.22 -4.53
C ALA A 46 -12.22 8.22 -5.48
N VAL A 47 -13.19 7.46 -4.99
CA VAL A 47 -13.93 6.48 -5.80
C VAL A 47 -14.71 7.18 -6.93
N GLU A 48 -15.39 8.29 -6.62
CA GLU A 48 -16.14 9.06 -7.62
C GLU A 48 -15.21 9.63 -8.70
N ASN A 49 -13.94 9.90 -8.37
CA ASN A 49 -12.95 10.40 -9.31
C ASN A 49 -12.20 9.28 -10.05
N GLY A 50 -12.67 8.04 -9.95
CA GLY A 50 -12.17 6.93 -10.76
C GLY A 50 -11.20 5.98 -10.07
N VAL A 51 -10.84 6.22 -8.81
CA VAL A 51 -10.04 5.27 -8.03
C VAL A 51 -10.90 4.05 -7.72
N ASN A 52 -10.47 2.88 -8.17
CA ASN A 52 -11.18 1.62 -7.90
C ASN A 52 -10.35 0.66 -7.04
N PHE A 53 -9.26 1.12 -6.45
CA PHE A 53 -8.34 0.29 -5.69
C PHE A 53 -8.02 0.99 -4.37
N ILE A 54 -8.33 0.33 -3.25
CA ILE A 54 -8.09 0.88 -1.91
C ILE A 54 -7.20 -0.08 -1.15
N ASP A 55 -6.14 0.47 -0.55
CA ASP A 55 -5.20 -0.28 0.30
C ASP A 55 -5.39 0.09 1.76
N THR A 56 -5.57 -0.91 2.60
CA THR A 56 -5.73 -0.75 4.03
C THR A 56 -5.03 -1.89 4.77
N ALA A 57 -5.13 -1.92 6.10
CA ALA A 57 -4.57 -2.98 6.93
C ALA A 57 -5.21 -2.96 8.32
N PRO A 58 -5.31 -4.13 8.99
CA PRO A 58 -5.78 -4.18 10.38
C PRO A 58 -4.83 -3.49 11.34
N ALA A 59 -3.54 -3.40 10.99
CA ALA A 59 -2.55 -2.69 11.78
C ALA A 59 -2.65 -1.16 11.68
N TYR A 60 -3.36 -0.64 10.68
CA TYR A 60 -3.52 0.81 10.52
C TYR A 60 -4.50 1.34 11.56
N ASN A 61 -3.95 2.02 12.58
CA ASN A 61 -4.72 2.61 13.67
C ASN A 61 -5.65 1.61 14.35
N ALA A 62 -5.12 0.41 14.65
CA ALA A 62 -5.82 -0.66 15.36
C ALA A 62 -7.18 -1.02 14.74
N GLY A 63 -7.24 -1.09 13.41
CA GLY A 63 -8.44 -1.45 12.66
C GLY A 63 -9.33 -0.26 12.28
N ALA A 64 -9.02 0.94 12.75
CA ALA A 64 -9.85 2.12 12.45
C ALA A 64 -9.88 2.44 10.96
N ALA A 65 -8.77 2.26 10.25
CA ALA A 65 -8.71 2.50 8.80
C ALA A 65 -9.65 1.56 8.05
N GLU A 66 -9.62 0.26 8.38
CA GLU A 66 -10.55 -0.71 7.77
C GLU A 66 -12.01 -0.35 8.06
N CYS A 67 -12.33 0.09 9.27
CA CYS A 67 -13.69 0.50 9.62
C CYS A 67 -14.16 1.69 8.79
N LEU A 68 -13.31 2.68 8.55
CA LEU A 68 -13.64 3.83 7.72
C LEU A 68 -13.90 3.43 6.27
N VAL A 69 -13.06 2.55 5.71
CA VAL A 69 -13.27 2.02 4.37
C VAL A 69 -14.60 1.28 4.29
N GLY A 70 -14.90 0.43 5.27
CA GLY A 70 -16.15 -0.32 5.32
C GLY A 70 -17.37 0.60 5.35
N LYS A 71 -17.36 1.62 6.18
CA LYS A 71 -18.44 2.61 6.28
C LYS A 71 -18.62 3.36 4.96
N ALA A 72 -17.52 3.83 4.37
CA ALA A 72 -17.56 4.59 3.13
C ALA A 72 -18.15 3.77 1.98
N LEU A 73 -17.68 2.54 1.79
CA LEU A 73 -18.16 1.70 0.68
C LEU A 73 -19.59 1.22 0.87
N LYS A 74 -19.99 0.94 2.11
CA LYS A 74 -21.37 0.56 2.42
C LYS A 74 -22.32 1.73 2.23
N GLN A 75 -21.98 2.90 2.78
CA GLN A 75 -22.80 4.11 2.70
C GLN A 75 -23.01 4.55 1.24
N SER A 76 -21.97 4.48 0.41
CA SER A 76 -22.04 4.87 -0.99
C SER A 76 -22.58 3.77 -1.91
N GLY A 77 -22.69 2.53 -1.42
CA GLY A 77 -23.12 1.40 -2.24
C GLY A 77 -22.12 0.99 -3.30
N THR A 78 -20.82 1.24 -3.09
CA THR A 78 -19.78 1.05 -4.12
C THR A 78 -18.89 -0.17 -3.90
N ARG A 79 -19.11 -0.98 -2.86
CA ARG A 79 -18.23 -2.11 -2.53
C ARG A 79 -17.90 -2.99 -3.74
N GLN A 80 -18.86 -3.31 -4.58
CA GLN A 80 -18.68 -4.19 -5.73
C GLN A 80 -17.84 -3.59 -6.85
N ARG A 81 -17.77 -2.25 -6.89
CA ARG A 81 -16.98 -1.54 -7.91
C ARG A 81 -15.55 -1.27 -7.48
N VAL A 82 -15.22 -1.55 -6.21
CA VAL A 82 -13.92 -1.21 -5.62
C VAL A 82 -13.19 -2.48 -5.23
N ILE A 83 -11.93 -2.53 -5.61
CA ILE A 83 -11.00 -3.61 -5.22
C ILE A 83 -10.39 -3.21 -3.90
N VAL A 84 -10.63 -4.00 -2.85
CA VAL A 84 -10.11 -3.76 -1.51
C VAL A 84 -8.96 -4.71 -1.23
N ALA A 85 -7.79 -4.12 -0.96
CA ALA A 85 -6.62 -4.83 -0.49
C ALA A 85 -6.46 -4.57 1.01
N THR A 86 -6.30 -5.63 1.80
CA THR A 86 -5.91 -5.51 3.20
C THR A 86 -4.79 -6.48 3.50
N LYS A 87 -4.40 -6.58 4.77
CA LYS A 87 -3.16 -7.29 5.11
C LYS A 87 -3.38 -8.22 6.29
N CYS A 88 -2.44 -9.13 6.47
CA CYS A 88 -2.44 -10.08 7.58
C CYS A 88 -1.01 -10.31 8.09
N GLY A 89 -0.91 -10.97 9.24
CA GLY A 89 0.36 -11.41 9.78
C GLY A 89 1.14 -10.33 10.52
N ASN A 90 0.58 -9.15 10.70
CA ASN A 90 1.18 -8.08 11.50
C ASN A 90 0.13 -7.58 12.49
N PHE A 91 0.43 -7.64 13.79
CA PHE A 91 -0.52 -7.39 14.85
C PHE A 91 -0.07 -6.21 15.70
N TYR A 92 -0.93 -5.23 15.87
CA TYR A 92 -0.68 -4.12 16.76
C TYR A 92 -0.95 -4.54 18.22
N MET A 93 0.07 -4.39 19.08
CA MET A 93 0.02 -4.83 20.47
C MET A 93 -0.17 -3.69 21.46
N GLY A 94 -0.38 -2.47 20.97
CA GLY A 94 -0.45 -1.27 21.78
C GLY A 94 0.91 -0.56 21.88
N ASN A 95 0.90 0.70 22.29
CA ASN A 95 2.10 1.52 22.51
C ASN A 95 3.08 1.55 21.33
N GLY A 96 2.55 1.51 20.09
CA GLY A 96 3.39 1.54 18.90
C GLY A 96 4.15 0.24 18.65
N THR A 97 3.82 -0.84 19.33
CA THR A 97 4.48 -2.15 19.21
C THR A 97 3.68 -3.05 18.28
N TYR A 98 4.39 -3.73 17.37
CA TYR A 98 3.82 -4.67 16.41
C TYR A 98 4.51 -6.03 16.53
N VAL A 99 3.74 -7.11 16.33
CA VAL A 99 4.26 -8.47 16.30
C VAL A 99 3.90 -9.11 14.96
N ARG A 100 4.88 -9.75 14.33
CA ARG A 100 4.69 -10.54 13.12
C ARG A 100 4.35 -11.97 13.54
N ASP A 101 3.23 -12.48 13.04
CA ASP A 101 2.76 -13.81 13.38
C ASP A 101 2.04 -14.43 12.18
N GLY A 102 2.67 -15.42 11.56
CA GLY A 102 2.15 -16.12 10.38
C GLY A 102 1.47 -17.44 10.70
N HIS A 103 1.17 -17.75 11.96
CA HIS A 103 0.50 -18.99 12.32
C HIS A 103 -0.90 -19.08 11.71
N TYR A 104 -1.28 -20.28 11.32
CA TYR A 104 -2.55 -20.56 10.62
C TYR A 104 -3.75 -19.90 11.31
N ASP A 105 -3.95 -20.20 12.60
CA ASP A 105 -5.12 -19.71 13.33
C ASP A 105 -5.13 -18.18 13.45
N LYS A 106 -3.96 -17.55 13.55
CA LYS A 106 -3.82 -16.11 13.62
C LYS A 106 -4.23 -15.43 12.31
N ILE A 107 -3.82 -15.99 11.19
CA ILE A 107 -4.17 -15.46 9.85
C ILE A 107 -5.68 -15.59 9.62
N ILE A 108 -6.26 -16.74 9.94
CA ILE A 108 -7.70 -16.97 9.77
C ILE A 108 -8.51 -15.99 10.63
N GLN A 109 -8.16 -15.86 11.90
CA GLN A 109 -8.86 -14.95 12.81
C GLN A 109 -8.74 -13.49 12.36
N GLN A 110 -7.56 -13.07 11.94
CA GLN A 110 -7.36 -11.69 11.49
C GLN A 110 -8.18 -11.38 10.25
N CYS A 111 -8.31 -12.35 9.34
CA CYS A 111 -9.18 -12.20 8.17
C CYS A 111 -10.64 -11.99 8.58
N ASP A 112 -11.14 -12.78 9.51
CA ASP A 112 -12.52 -12.64 10.00
C ASP A 112 -12.73 -11.28 10.67
N ASP A 113 -11.76 -10.79 11.42
CA ASP A 113 -11.81 -9.46 12.03
C ASP A 113 -11.83 -8.36 10.96
N SER A 114 -11.02 -8.49 9.92
CA SER A 114 -11.00 -7.56 8.79
C SER A 114 -12.33 -7.52 8.04
N LEU A 115 -12.95 -8.67 7.83
CA LEU A 115 -14.27 -8.75 7.20
C LEU A 115 -15.33 -8.00 8.00
N LYS A 116 -15.27 -8.10 9.33
CA LYS A 116 -16.19 -7.34 10.21
C LYS A 116 -15.93 -5.85 10.12
N ASN A 117 -14.66 -5.43 10.20
CA ASN A 117 -14.27 -4.03 10.11
C ASN A 117 -14.71 -3.42 8.78
N LEU A 118 -14.48 -4.14 7.69
CA LEU A 118 -14.82 -3.71 6.33
C LEU A 118 -16.30 -3.86 5.98
N GLN A 119 -17.09 -4.51 6.84
CA GLN A 119 -18.52 -4.76 6.64
C GLN A 119 -18.80 -5.42 5.29
N THR A 120 -18.02 -6.45 4.97
CA THR A 120 -18.11 -7.19 3.71
C THR A 120 -17.87 -8.66 3.98
N ASP A 121 -18.28 -9.53 3.06
CA ASP A 121 -18.08 -10.97 3.17
C ASP A 121 -16.92 -11.48 2.34
N TYR A 122 -16.23 -10.60 1.62
CA TYR A 122 -15.04 -10.96 0.84
C TYR A 122 -14.03 -9.81 0.78
N ILE A 123 -12.75 -10.19 0.66
CA ILE A 123 -11.61 -9.31 0.44
C ILE A 123 -11.06 -9.63 -0.94
N ASP A 124 -10.86 -8.62 -1.79
CA ASP A 124 -10.33 -8.84 -3.15
C ASP A 124 -8.88 -9.30 -3.14
N LEU A 125 -8.05 -8.70 -2.28
CA LEU A 125 -6.63 -8.99 -2.21
C LEU A 125 -6.16 -8.98 -0.75
N MET A 126 -5.59 -10.10 -0.31
CA MET A 126 -4.97 -10.22 1.01
C MET A 126 -3.46 -10.33 0.85
N LEU A 127 -2.73 -9.44 1.53
CA LEU A 127 -1.28 -9.43 1.50
C LEU A 127 -0.72 -9.78 2.88
N ILE A 128 0.30 -10.65 2.92
CA ILE A 128 1.10 -10.77 4.14
C ILE A 128 1.87 -9.46 4.27
N HIS A 129 1.67 -8.73 5.38
CA HIS A 129 2.22 -7.38 5.58
C HIS A 129 3.74 -7.39 5.69
N TRP A 130 4.26 -8.31 6.50
CA TRP A 130 5.69 -8.53 6.71
C TRP A 130 5.93 -10.04 6.86
N PRO A 131 7.09 -10.55 6.41
CA PRO A 131 7.38 -11.97 6.61
C PRO A 131 7.60 -12.27 8.09
N ASP A 132 6.99 -13.37 8.56
CA ASP A 132 7.29 -13.95 9.87
C ASP A 132 8.25 -15.10 9.65
N VAL A 133 9.54 -14.86 9.90
CA VAL A 133 10.61 -15.84 9.66
C VAL A 133 10.67 -16.92 10.74
N ASN A 134 9.87 -16.78 11.80
CA ASN A 134 9.82 -17.75 12.91
C ASN A 134 8.68 -18.76 12.75
N THR A 135 7.88 -18.66 11.71
CA THR A 135 6.81 -19.59 11.37
C THR A 135 7.06 -20.12 9.96
N ASP A 136 6.93 -21.44 9.76
CA ASP A 136 7.10 -22.03 8.45
C ASP A 136 6.15 -21.39 7.44
N PHE A 137 6.66 -20.98 6.30
CA PHE A 137 5.84 -20.41 5.24
C PHE A 137 4.78 -21.35 4.73
N ALA A 138 5.02 -22.67 4.83
CA ALA A 138 4.00 -23.67 4.49
C ALA A 138 2.73 -23.50 5.32
N GLU A 139 2.87 -23.23 6.62
CA GLU A 139 1.72 -23.02 7.51
C GLU A 139 0.95 -21.75 7.14
N THR A 140 1.66 -20.64 6.91
CA THR A 140 1.03 -19.38 6.51
C THR A 140 0.33 -19.53 5.15
N ALA A 141 0.98 -20.20 4.21
CA ALA A 141 0.39 -20.49 2.89
C ALA A 141 -0.87 -21.33 2.99
N ASP A 142 -0.90 -22.33 3.89
CA ASP A 142 -2.09 -23.15 4.12
C ASP A 142 -3.28 -22.28 4.55
N ALA A 143 -3.06 -21.31 5.41
CA ALA A 143 -4.11 -20.37 5.83
C ALA A 143 -4.62 -19.55 4.65
N LEU A 144 -3.70 -19.00 3.84
CA LEU A 144 -4.07 -18.20 2.67
C LEU A 144 -4.86 -19.05 1.66
N ASN A 145 -4.42 -20.29 1.41
CA ASN A 145 -5.12 -21.20 0.51
C ASN A 145 -6.53 -21.54 1.02
N ALA A 146 -6.68 -21.74 2.34
CA ALA A 146 -7.98 -21.99 2.96
C ALA A 146 -8.92 -20.78 2.79
N LEU A 147 -8.40 -19.57 2.95
CA LEU A 147 -9.17 -18.33 2.77
C LEU A 147 -9.64 -18.17 1.32
N LYS A 148 -8.79 -18.49 0.35
CA LYS A 148 -9.18 -18.50 -1.07
C LYS A 148 -10.26 -19.55 -1.35
N LYS A 149 -10.09 -20.75 -0.85
CA LYS A 149 -11.02 -21.84 -1.07
C LYS A 149 -12.41 -21.54 -0.50
N SER A 150 -12.46 -20.84 0.64
CA SER A 150 -13.73 -20.45 1.27
C SER A 150 -14.42 -19.28 0.58
N GLY A 151 -13.73 -18.56 -0.31
CA GLY A 151 -14.26 -17.35 -0.96
C GLY A 151 -14.14 -16.08 -0.13
N LYS A 152 -13.56 -16.15 1.07
CA LYS A 152 -13.34 -14.98 1.91
C LYS A 152 -12.29 -14.04 1.32
N VAL A 153 -11.33 -14.59 0.57
CA VAL A 153 -10.28 -13.85 -0.10
C VAL A 153 -10.22 -14.31 -1.55
N LEU A 154 -10.16 -13.37 -2.49
CA LEU A 154 -10.14 -13.72 -3.92
C LEU A 154 -8.72 -13.90 -4.45
N HIS A 155 -7.78 -13.07 -3.99
CA HIS A 155 -6.38 -13.08 -4.44
C HIS A 155 -5.46 -12.90 -3.25
N ILE A 156 -4.26 -13.45 -3.33
CA ILE A 156 -3.27 -13.39 -2.25
C ILE A 156 -1.93 -12.89 -2.77
N GLY A 157 -1.18 -12.26 -1.89
CA GLY A 157 0.17 -11.77 -2.18
C GLY A 157 0.95 -11.43 -0.93
N VAL A 158 2.04 -10.73 -1.12
CA VAL A 158 2.97 -10.38 -0.04
C VAL A 158 3.44 -8.93 -0.16
N SER A 159 3.83 -8.36 0.98
CA SER A 159 4.46 -7.06 1.09
C SER A 159 5.76 -7.23 1.87
N ASN A 160 6.80 -6.48 1.49
CA ASN A 160 8.08 -6.46 2.21
C ASN A 160 8.82 -7.80 2.27
N PHE A 161 8.56 -8.70 1.32
CA PHE A 161 9.30 -9.95 1.17
C PHE A 161 10.51 -9.73 0.25
N THR A 162 11.58 -10.48 0.50
CA THR A 162 12.67 -10.62 -0.48
C THR A 162 12.24 -11.58 -1.60
N ARG A 163 12.98 -11.56 -2.71
CA ARG A 163 12.74 -12.53 -3.79
C ARG A 163 12.86 -13.97 -3.27
N GLU A 164 13.88 -14.25 -2.46
CA GLU A 164 14.11 -15.59 -1.89
C GLU A 164 12.92 -16.02 -1.04
N GLN A 165 12.37 -15.12 -0.24
CA GLN A 165 11.19 -15.40 0.57
C GLN A 165 9.95 -15.62 -0.30
N MET A 166 9.78 -14.86 -1.37
CA MET A 166 8.69 -15.08 -2.33
C MET A 166 8.82 -16.43 -3.03
N GLU A 167 10.02 -16.82 -3.42
CA GLU A 167 10.28 -18.13 -4.02
C GLU A 167 9.98 -19.26 -3.03
N GLU A 168 10.33 -19.09 -1.76
CA GLU A 168 10.07 -20.08 -0.73
C GLU A 168 8.57 -20.28 -0.49
N ILE A 169 7.83 -19.22 -0.19
CA ILE A 169 6.40 -19.34 0.05
C ILE A 169 5.64 -19.74 -1.22
N GLY A 170 6.16 -19.34 -2.37
CA GLY A 170 5.62 -19.69 -3.68
C GLY A 170 5.60 -21.19 -4.01
N GLN A 171 6.33 -21.99 -3.22
CA GLN A 171 6.24 -23.47 -3.33
C GLN A 171 4.94 -24.01 -2.77
N TYR A 172 4.26 -23.26 -1.90
CA TYR A 172 3.08 -23.71 -1.16
C TYR A 172 1.80 -22.98 -1.55
N CYS A 173 1.91 -21.83 -2.22
CA CYS A 173 0.75 -21.08 -2.72
C CYS A 173 1.18 -20.29 -3.96
N THR A 174 0.18 -19.82 -4.73
CA THR A 174 0.44 -18.96 -5.89
C THR A 174 0.35 -17.50 -5.46
N LEU A 175 1.48 -16.80 -5.50
CA LEU A 175 1.51 -15.37 -5.22
C LEU A 175 0.98 -14.60 -6.43
N GLU A 176 0.01 -13.73 -6.19
CA GLU A 176 -0.66 -12.96 -7.23
C GLU A 176 -0.34 -11.47 -7.16
N ALA A 177 0.29 -11.03 -6.06
CA ALA A 177 0.61 -9.63 -5.83
C ALA A 177 1.87 -9.45 -5.01
N TYR A 178 2.57 -8.35 -5.26
CA TYR A 178 3.72 -7.89 -4.50
C TYR A 178 3.58 -6.40 -4.23
N GLN A 179 3.70 -6.01 -2.94
CA GLN A 179 3.63 -4.61 -2.55
C GLN A 179 4.94 -4.15 -1.93
N PRO A 180 5.87 -3.58 -2.71
CA PRO A 180 7.13 -3.04 -2.21
C PRO A 180 7.10 -1.53 -1.99
N GLN A 181 8.07 -1.04 -1.19
CA GLN A 181 8.41 0.37 -1.15
C GLN A 181 9.15 0.75 -2.44
N TYR A 182 8.73 1.82 -3.11
CA TYR A 182 9.35 2.26 -4.34
C TYR A 182 9.09 3.73 -4.62
N SER A 183 10.15 4.47 -4.96
CA SER A 183 10.04 5.87 -5.39
C SER A 183 11.31 6.23 -6.17
N MET A 184 11.35 7.46 -6.70
CA MET A 184 12.54 8.00 -7.35
C MET A 184 13.79 7.94 -6.45
N VAL A 185 13.60 7.97 -5.12
CA VAL A 185 14.70 8.00 -4.14
C VAL A 185 14.87 6.68 -3.37
N VAL A 186 14.02 5.70 -3.59
CA VAL A 186 14.11 4.35 -2.99
C VAL A 186 13.90 3.33 -4.09
N ARG A 187 14.98 2.84 -4.69
CA ARG A 187 14.94 1.96 -5.87
C ARG A 187 15.49 0.56 -5.62
N THR A 188 15.79 0.22 -4.38
CA THR A 188 16.44 -1.05 -4.03
C THR A 188 15.60 -2.28 -4.42
N ASN A 189 14.29 -2.15 -4.52
CA ASN A 189 13.39 -3.24 -4.86
C ASN A 189 13.16 -3.41 -6.37
N GLU A 190 13.76 -2.57 -7.22
CA GLU A 190 13.42 -2.52 -8.64
C GLU A 190 13.62 -3.86 -9.37
N GLU A 191 14.74 -4.54 -9.13
CA GLU A 191 15.01 -5.80 -9.80
C GLU A 191 14.03 -6.91 -9.39
N GLN A 192 13.71 -7.01 -8.10
CA GLN A 192 12.73 -8.01 -7.67
C GLN A 192 11.30 -7.65 -8.06
N MET A 193 10.99 -6.36 -8.26
CA MET A 193 9.71 -5.92 -8.81
C MET A 193 9.55 -6.41 -10.25
N LYS A 194 10.60 -6.24 -11.07
CA LYS A 194 10.60 -6.74 -12.46
C LYS A 194 10.41 -8.26 -12.47
N TRP A 195 11.15 -8.96 -11.61
CA TRP A 195 11.01 -10.41 -11.49
C TRP A 195 9.58 -10.80 -11.11
N ALA A 196 9.00 -10.15 -10.11
CA ALA A 196 7.62 -10.44 -9.68
C ALA A 196 6.62 -10.23 -10.81
N ALA A 197 6.76 -9.14 -11.57
CA ALA A 197 5.92 -8.87 -12.73
C ALA A 197 6.05 -9.96 -13.80
N GLU A 198 7.27 -10.44 -14.05
CA GLU A 198 7.54 -11.54 -14.98
C GLU A 198 6.87 -12.84 -14.53
N GLN A 199 6.74 -13.06 -13.21
CA GLN A 199 6.03 -14.21 -12.64
C GLN A 199 4.51 -14.08 -12.74
N GLY A 200 4.01 -12.94 -13.20
CA GLY A 200 2.57 -12.70 -13.31
C GLY A 200 1.93 -12.05 -12.12
N MET A 201 2.71 -11.55 -11.17
CA MET A 201 2.18 -10.80 -10.04
C MET A 201 1.80 -9.39 -10.45
N GLY A 202 0.70 -8.88 -9.90
CA GLY A 202 0.44 -7.44 -9.89
C GLY A 202 1.40 -6.79 -8.90
N VAL A 203 1.98 -5.66 -9.28
CA VAL A 203 2.92 -4.93 -8.43
C VAL A 203 2.30 -3.59 -8.07
N MET A 204 2.12 -3.36 -6.77
CA MET A 204 1.58 -2.11 -6.25
C MET A 204 2.59 -1.50 -5.28
N THR A 205 2.91 -0.23 -5.47
CA THR A 205 3.99 0.41 -4.72
C THR A 205 3.46 1.29 -3.60
N TYR A 206 4.20 1.35 -2.50
CA TYR A 206 3.95 2.35 -1.47
C TYR A 206 5.16 3.26 -1.30
N GLY A 207 4.96 4.41 -0.65
CA GLY A 207 6.04 5.36 -0.41
C GLY A 207 6.50 6.11 -1.67
N SER A 208 5.63 6.27 -2.66
CA SER A 208 5.98 6.86 -3.96
C SER A 208 6.43 8.32 -3.86
N LEU A 209 6.07 9.03 -2.80
CA LEU A 209 6.50 10.41 -2.56
C LEU A 209 7.71 10.52 -1.63
N GLY A 210 8.29 9.37 -1.24
CA GLY A 210 9.47 9.35 -0.38
C GLY A 210 9.21 9.93 1.01
N GLY A 211 8.07 9.63 1.62
CA GLY A 211 7.70 10.20 2.91
C GLY A 211 7.38 11.69 2.83
N GLY A 212 7.10 12.20 1.64
CA GLY A 212 6.77 13.59 1.37
C GLY A 212 7.93 14.42 0.83
N ILE A 213 9.17 13.91 0.84
CA ILE A 213 10.33 14.71 0.39
C ILE A 213 10.23 15.08 -1.10
N LEU A 214 9.61 14.23 -1.91
CA LEU A 214 9.46 14.49 -3.35
C LEU A 214 8.35 15.47 -3.69
N THR A 215 7.64 15.99 -2.69
CA THR A 215 6.68 17.10 -2.88
C THR A 215 7.35 18.46 -2.90
N GLY A 216 8.61 18.54 -2.46
CA GLY A 216 9.32 19.80 -2.29
C GLY A 216 9.01 20.53 -0.99
N ALA A 217 8.25 19.91 -0.09
CA ALA A 217 7.90 20.53 1.20
C ALA A 217 9.10 20.64 2.16
N PHE A 218 10.12 19.79 1.99
CA PHE A 218 11.28 19.74 2.87
C PHE A 218 12.54 20.17 2.10
N ARG A 219 12.80 21.48 2.05
CA ARG A 219 13.96 22.03 1.31
C ARG A 219 15.19 22.20 2.20
N LYS A 220 15.03 22.02 3.52
CA LYS A 220 16.09 22.08 4.51
C LYS A 220 16.04 20.84 5.38
N LEU A 221 17.19 20.46 5.96
CA LEU A 221 17.23 19.35 6.91
C LEU A 221 16.20 19.60 8.01
N THR A 222 15.36 18.59 8.21
CA THR A 222 14.24 18.64 9.15
C THR A 222 14.38 17.52 10.15
N THR A 223 14.17 17.84 11.45
CA THR A 223 14.09 16.83 12.51
C THR A 223 12.62 16.56 12.78
N PHE A 224 12.27 15.26 12.77
CA PHE A 224 10.92 14.82 13.08
C PHE A 224 10.81 14.36 14.51
N GLU A 225 9.59 14.37 15.05
CA GLU A 225 9.30 13.79 16.36
C GLU A 225 9.79 12.34 16.41
N ALA A 226 10.23 11.88 17.60
CA ALA A 226 10.81 10.56 17.77
C ALA A 226 9.89 9.41 17.32
N THR A 227 8.57 9.63 17.38
CA THR A 227 7.56 8.65 16.96
C THR A 227 7.23 8.71 15.47
N ASP A 228 7.76 9.70 14.73
CA ASP A 228 7.48 9.86 13.31
C ASP A 228 8.14 8.73 12.51
N SER A 229 7.35 8.03 11.70
CA SER A 229 7.82 6.90 10.91
C SER A 229 8.92 7.27 9.90
N ARG A 230 9.02 8.55 9.51
CA ARG A 230 10.07 9.01 8.59
C ARG A 230 11.46 8.86 9.16
N ASN A 231 11.63 8.90 10.47
CA ASN A 231 12.91 8.61 11.12
C ASN A 231 13.38 7.17 10.91
N ARG A 232 12.43 6.23 10.79
CA ARG A 232 12.69 4.80 10.67
C ARG A 232 12.81 4.32 9.23
N PHE A 233 11.91 4.78 8.37
CA PHE A 233 11.74 4.22 7.03
C PHE A 233 12.45 5.00 5.93
N TYR A 234 12.88 6.24 6.18
CA TYR A 234 13.41 7.12 5.14
C TYR A 234 14.76 7.73 5.53
N LYS A 235 15.83 7.11 5.04
CA LYS A 235 17.21 7.61 5.26
C LYS A 235 17.50 8.92 4.55
N HIS A 236 16.69 9.29 3.55
CA HIS A 236 16.93 10.47 2.72
C HIS A 236 16.55 11.79 3.40
N PHE A 237 15.98 11.76 4.60
CA PHE A 237 15.82 12.96 5.43
C PHE A 237 17.08 13.33 6.20
N GLN A 238 18.14 12.54 6.06
CA GLN A 238 19.44 12.74 6.72
C GLN A 238 20.56 12.79 5.68
N GLU A 239 21.65 13.50 6.02
CA GLU A 239 22.85 13.50 5.17
C GLU A 239 23.54 12.13 5.21
N PRO A 240 24.20 11.68 4.14
CA PRO A 240 24.46 12.40 2.88
C PRO A 240 23.32 12.32 1.84
N MET A 241 22.28 11.53 2.10
CA MET A 241 21.22 11.30 1.13
C MET A 241 20.38 12.56 0.89
N PHE A 242 20.12 13.36 1.92
CA PHE A 242 19.29 14.56 1.80
C PHE A 242 19.81 15.50 0.69
N SER A 243 21.11 15.80 0.67
CA SER A 243 21.68 16.68 -0.36
C SER A 243 21.55 16.08 -1.76
N LYS A 244 21.64 14.76 -1.88
CA LYS A 244 21.44 14.07 -3.18
C LYS A 244 20.00 14.24 -3.66
N VAL A 245 19.04 14.14 -2.75
CA VAL A 245 17.62 14.32 -3.08
C VAL A 245 17.33 15.75 -3.49
N MET A 246 17.98 16.74 -2.84
CA MET A 246 17.79 18.15 -3.23
C MET A 246 18.20 18.40 -4.68
N LYS A 247 19.22 17.68 -5.19
CA LYS A 247 19.61 17.78 -6.61
C LYS A 247 18.53 17.20 -7.53
N VAL A 248 17.86 16.11 -7.08
CA VAL A 248 16.72 15.54 -7.82
C VAL A 248 15.58 16.55 -7.87
N LEU A 249 15.29 17.23 -6.77
CA LEU A 249 14.24 18.25 -6.71
C LEU A 249 14.53 19.43 -7.65
N GLU A 250 15.78 19.81 -7.82
CA GLU A 250 16.16 20.87 -8.78
C GLU A 250 15.77 20.46 -10.21
N VAL A 251 16.00 19.20 -10.57
CA VAL A 251 15.58 18.68 -11.89
C VAL A 251 14.05 18.68 -12.00
N MET A 252 13.37 18.24 -10.96
CA MET A 252 11.90 18.22 -10.93
C MET A 252 11.32 19.62 -11.04
N ASP A 253 11.94 20.63 -10.39
CA ASP A 253 11.53 22.01 -10.50
C ASP A 253 11.60 22.51 -11.95
N ARG A 254 12.64 22.14 -12.69
CA ARG A 254 12.77 22.49 -14.11
C ARG A 254 11.70 21.81 -14.96
N ILE A 255 11.44 20.51 -14.71
CA ILE A 255 10.38 19.78 -15.42
C ILE A 255 9.02 20.44 -15.14
N SER A 256 8.77 20.79 -13.88
CA SER A 256 7.52 21.44 -13.48
C SER A 256 7.34 22.78 -14.21
N ALA A 257 8.38 23.61 -14.27
CA ALA A 257 8.35 24.89 -14.96
C ALA A 257 8.04 24.74 -16.45
N ASP A 258 8.55 23.69 -17.09
CA ASP A 258 8.33 23.41 -18.50
C ASP A 258 6.95 22.77 -18.79
N ARG A 259 6.19 22.41 -17.74
CA ARG A 259 4.90 21.72 -17.86
C ARG A 259 3.81 22.41 -17.07
N ASP A 260 3.65 23.70 -17.27
CA ASP A 260 2.60 24.52 -16.66
C ASP A 260 2.59 24.46 -15.12
N ASN A 261 3.76 24.34 -14.51
CA ASN A 261 3.94 24.31 -13.06
C ASN A 261 3.17 23.19 -12.38
N VAL A 262 3.14 21.98 -13.00
CA VAL A 262 2.52 20.80 -12.36
C VAL A 262 3.15 20.53 -11.00
N PRO A 263 2.37 20.08 -10.00
CA PRO A 263 2.92 19.74 -8.68
C PRO A 263 4.02 18.68 -8.78
N LEU A 264 5.07 18.78 -7.98
CA LEU A 264 6.16 17.81 -7.95
C LEU A 264 5.66 16.42 -7.58
N SER A 265 4.64 16.33 -6.72
CA SER A 265 4.01 15.05 -6.37
C SER A 265 3.49 14.32 -7.60
N GLN A 266 2.93 15.04 -8.56
CA GLN A 266 2.43 14.45 -9.81
C GLN A 266 3.57 13.89 -10.66
N ILE A 267 4.70 14.60 -10.73
CA ILE A 267 5.90 14.12 -11.44
C ILE A 267 6.42 12.85 -10.79
N ALA A 268 6.52 12.82 -9.45
CA ALA A 268 7.00 11.66 -8.71
C ALA A 268 6.07 10.45 -8.89
N LEU A 269 4.76 10.65 -8.82
CA LEU A 269 3.79 9.58 -9.01
C LEU A 269 3.80 9.03 -10.44
N ASN A 270 3.86 9.90 -11.43
CA ASN A 270 3.94 9.49 -12.83
C ASN A 270 5.22 8.71 -13.12
N TRP A 271 6.33 9.09 -12.50
CA TRP A 271 7.58 8.36 -12.66
C TRP A 271 7.43 6.89 -12.24
N CYS A 272 6.74 6.63 -11.12
CA CYS A 272 6.44 5.27 -10.68
C CYS A 272 5.43 4.59 -11.60
N ALA A 273 4.31 5.26 -11.87
CA ALA A 273 3.16 4.68 -12.56
C ALA A 273 3.45 4.28 -14.01
N GLN A 274 4.38 4.97 -14.69
CA GLN A 274 4.70 4.66 -16.09
C GLN A 274 5.65 3.45 -16.25
N LYS A 275 6.21 2.91 -15.15
CA LYS A 275 7.04 1.70 -15.23
C LYS A 275 6.16 0.52 -15.64
N GLU A 276 6.59 -0.25 -16.65
CA GLU A 276 5.83 -1.41 -17.13
C GLU A 276 5.59 -2.46 -16.03
N PHE A 277 6.53 -2.58 -15.10
CA PHE A 277 6.46 -3.53 -14.00
C PHE A 277 5.67 -3.01 -12.79
N VAL A 278 5.05 -1.86 -12.87
CA VAL A 278 4.20 -1.29 -11.81
C VAL A 278 2.76 -1.25 -12.30
N SER A 279 1.87 -1.89 -11.56
CA SER A 279 0.44 -1.91 -11.87
C SER A 279 -0.31 -0.74 -11.25
N SER A 280 0.05 -0.36 -10.03
CA SER A 280 -0.61 0.71 -9.30
C SER A 280 0.33 1.33 -8.26
N CYS A 281 0.16 2.62 -8.03
CA CYS A 281 0.89 3.36 -7.00
C CYS A 281 -0.07 3.77 -5.89
N ILE A 282 0.25 3.43 -4.64
CA ILE A 282 -0.56 3.82 -3.51
C ILE A 282 -0.27 5.28 -3.17
N VAL A 283 -1.32 6.06 -3.08
CA VAL A 283 -1.26 7.48 -2.71
C VAL A 283 -1.96 7.64 -1.37
N GLY A 284 -1.29 8.26 -0.40
CA GLY A 284 -1.85 8.50 0.92
C GLY A 284 -3.02 9.48 0.90
N ALA A 285 -3.94 9.26 1.80
CA ALA A 285 -5.06 10.15 2.03
C ALA A 285 -4.84 11.00 3.28
#